data_1ee03e503aa053b7a91c31078b912135
#
_entry.id   1ee03e503aa053b7a91c31078b912135
#
_cell.length_a   1.000
_cell.length_b   1.000
_cell.length_c   1.000
_cell.angle_alpha   90.00
_cell.angle_beta   90.00
_cell.angle_gamma   90.00
#
_symmetry.space_group_name_H-M   'P 1'
#
loop_
_entity.id
_entity.type
_entity.pdbx_description
1 polymer ?
#
loop_
_entity_poly.entity_id
_entity_poly.type
_entity_poly.pdbx_seq_one_letter_code
_entity_poly.pdbx_strand_id
1 'polypeptide(L)'
;MENSSNFSELIETNKIWAIGSLHSSLDSFLSIKKYILSNFESGDKLIFLGNLIGFRDKSKEIIDEVLQLRFNLMAKYQLKHSDIVFLRGAQEEMFSKLLQLHIAPNPIEILEWIFSHGVDQTIISYNFDPDEFRKIVTQGTIQINKL
;
A
#
# COMPACT_ATOMS: atom_id res chain seq x y z
N MET A 1 1.09 -3.53 25.37
CA MET A 1 1.35 -4.45 24.26
C MET A 1 0.02 -4.73 23.63
N GLU A 2 -0.34 -4.01 22.54
CA GLU A 2 -1.52 -4.36 21.77
C GLU A 2 -1.23 -5.67 21.05
N ASN A 3 -2.08 -6.67 21.32
CA ASN A 3 -2.09 -7.89 20.52
C ASN A 3 -2.33 -7.49 19.07
N SER A 4 -1.32 -7.64 18.22
CA SER A 4 -1.48 -7.56 16.77
C SER A 4 -2.30 -8.77 16.32
N SER A 5 -3.62 -8.71 16.54
CA SER A 5 -4.51 -9.69 15.94
C SER A 5 -4.47 -9.51 14.43
N ASN A 6 -4.23 -10.58 13.69
CA ASN A 6 -4.33 -10.60 12.22
C ASN A 6 -5.77 -10.37 11.72
N PHE A 7 -6.67 -9.97 12.60
CA PHE A 7 -8.08 -9.80 12.34
C PHE A 7 -8.53 -8.42 12.82
N SER A 8 -9.36 -7.76 12.00
CA SER A 8 -10.12 -6.56 12.37
C SER A 8 -11.59 -6.91 12.44
N GLU A 9 -12.25 -6.50 13.51
CA GLU A 9 -13.68 -6.65 13.67
C GLU A 9 -14.36 -5.29 13.50
N LEU A 10 -15.36 -5.23 12.62
CA LEU A 10 -16.15 -4.03 12.37
C LEU A 10 -17.44 -4.12 13.15
N ILE A 11 -17.48 -3.48 14.30
CA ILE A 11 -18.63 -3.48 15.21
C ILE A 11 -19.49 -2.24 14.96
N GLU A 12 -20.82 -2.37 15.13
CA GLU A 12 -21.80 -1.27 15.02
C GLU A 12 -21.68 -0.50 13.69
N THR A 13 -21.77 -1.22 12.58
CA THR A 13 -21.53 -0.69 11.24
C THR A 13 -22.86 -0.36 10.54
N ASN A 14 -22.99 0.87 10.02
CA ASN A 14 -24.11 1.25 9.16
C ASN A 14 -23.87 0.77 7.71
N LYS A 15 -22.78 1.19 7.10
CA LYS A 15 -22.34 0.78 5.76
C LYS A 15 -20.86 0.42 5.80
N ILE A 16 -20.46 -0.48 4.90
CA ILE A 16 -19.06 -0.80 4.63
C ILE A 16 -18.71 -0.33 3.23
N TRP A 17 -17.74 0.56 3.14
CA TRP A 17 -17.12 1.00 1.91
C TRP A 17 -15.91 0.13 1.64
N ALA A 18 -15.94 -0.68 0.60
CA ALA A 18 -14.82 -1.52 0.21
C ALA A 18 -14.19 -0.98 -1.07
N ILE A 19 -12.88 -0.65 -1.01
CA ILE A 19 -12.10 -0.21 -2.17
C ILE A 19 -11.23 -1.37 -2.62
N GLY A 20 -11.42 -1.79 -3.87
CA GLY A 20 -10.63 -2.86 -4.50
C GLY A 20 -9.25 -2.40 -4.94
N SER A 21 -8.62 -3.20 -5.81
CA SER A 21 -7.28 -2.94 -6.33
C SER A 21 -7.22 -1.64 -7.11
N LEU A 22 -6.27 -0.77 -6.79
CA LEU A 22 -6.03 0.50 -7.46
C LEU A 22 -4.85 0.43 -8.43
N HIS A 23 -3.82 -0.36 -8.08
CA HIS A 23 -2.59 -0.50 -8.89
C HIS A 23 -2.04 0.85 -9.34
N SER A 24 -1.91 1.77 -8.40
CA SER A 24 -1.43 3.15 -8.62
C SER A 24 -2.24 3.96 -9.64
N SER A 25 -3.53 3.64 -9.84
CA SER A 25 -4.44 4.43 -10.68
C SER A 25 -4.95 5.65 -9.91
N LEU A 26 -4.19 6.75 -9.96
CA LEU A 26 -4.49 7.98 -9.22
C LEU A 26 -5.84 8.57 -9.60
N ASP A 27 -6.16 8.68 -10.90
CA ASP A 27 -7.43 9.25 -11.36
C ASP A 27 -8.64 8.45 -10.88
N SER A 28 -8.53 7.11 -10.90
CA SER A 28 -9.56 6.22 -10.36
C SER A 28 -9.75 6.47 -8.87
N PHE A 29 -8.66 6.58 -8.12
CA PHE A 29 -8.74 6.83 -6.69
C PHE A 29 -9.32 8.20 -6.37
N LEU A 30 -8.92 9.26 -7.06
CA LEU A 30 -9.46 10.61 -6.85
C LEU A 30 -10.97 10.67 -7.09
N SER A 31 -11.46 9.93 -8.09
CA SER A 31 -12.90 9.81 -8.36
C SER A 31 -13.63 9.08 -7.22
N ILE A 32 -13.08 7.97 -6.73
CA ILE A 32 -13.59 7.21 -5.59
C ILE A 32 -13.57 8.08 -4.32
N LYS A 33 -12.44 8.75 -4.05
CA LYS A 33 -12.27 9.66 -2.91
C LYS A 33 -13.35 10.74 -2.88
N LYS A 34 -13.60 11.39 -4.01
CA LYS A 34 -14.66 12.40 -4.15
C LYS A 34 -16.04 11.83 -3.82
N TYR A 35 -16.33 10.63 -4.32
CA TYR A 35 -17.62 9.96 -4.06
C TYR A 35 -17.77 9.59 -2.58
N ILE A 36 -16.74 9.04 -1.95
CA ILE A 36 -16.74 8.72 -0.52
C ILE A 36 -16.96 9.98 0.32
N LEU A 37 -16.19 11.06 0.08
CA LEU A 37 -16.31 12.30 0.84
C LEU A 37 -17.69 12.93 0.76
N SER A 38 -18.43 12.69 -0.33
CA SER A 38 -19.80 13.20 -0.54
C SER A 38 -20.89 12.33 0.10
N ASN A 39 -20.63 11.04 0.37
CA ASN A 39 -21.67 10.07 0.74
C ASN A 39 -21.36 9.31 2.03
N PHE A 40 -20.19 9.49 2.64
CA PHE A 40 -19.82 8.84 3.89
C PHE A 40 -20.57 9.46 5.05
N GLU A 41 -21.13 8.62 5.91
CA GLU A 41 -21.95 9.03 7.06
C GLU A 41 -21.36 8.51 8.39
N SER A 42 -21.83 9.06 9.50
CA SER A 42 -21.43 8.57 10.83
C SER A 42 -21.85 7.11 11.01
N GLY A 43 -20.94 6.28 11.52
CA GLY A 43 -21.15 4.83 11.68
C GLY A 43 -20.74 4.00 10.45
N ASP A 44 -20.38 4.64 9.33
CA ASP A 44 -19.81 3.95 8.17
C ASP A 44 -18.37 3.50 8.46
N LYS A 45 -17.94 2.43 7.81
CA LYS A 45 -16.57 1.89 7.87
C LYS A 45 -15.95 1.84 6.47
N LEU A 46 -14.63 1.93 6.41
CA LEU A 46 -13.89 1.90 5.15
C LEU A 46 -12.86 0.77 5.18
N ILE A 47 -12.81 -0.03 4.11
CA ILE A 47 -11.84 -1.11 3.94
C ILE A 47 -11.13 -0.93 2.62
N PHE A 48 -9.81 -0.87 2.65
CA PHE A 48 -8.96 -1.04 1.47
C PHE A 48 -8.58 -2.52 1.36
N LEU A 49 -8.92 -3.14 0.23
CA LEU A 49 -8.71 -4.57 0.01
C LEU A 49 -7.28 -4.93 -0.44
N GLY A 50 -6.38 -3.95 -0.47
CA GLY A 50 -5.00 -4.09 -0.91
C GLY A 50 -4.81 -3.82 -2.40
N ASN A 51 -3.58 -4.06 -2.89
CA ASN A 51 -3.11 -3.70 -4.22
C ASN A 51 -3.32 -2.20 -4.53
N LEU A 52 -2.95 -1.36 -3.57
CA LEU A 52 -2.98 0.10 -3.74
C LEU A 52 -1.86 0.55 -4.68
N ILE A 53 -0.69 -0.08 -4.53
CA ILE A 53 0.56 0.22 -5.25
C ILE A 53 0.77 -0.72 -6.45
N GLY A 54 1.87 -0.51 -7.19
CA GLY A 54 2.34 -1.37 -8.29
C GLY A 54 1.77 -1.00 -9.66
N PHE A 55 2.39 -1.51 -10.72
CA PHE A 55 2.03 -1.39 -12.14
C PHE A 55 2.08 0.03 -12.73
N ARG A 56 2.03 1.10 -11.95
CA ARG A 56 2.14 2.50 -12.41
C ARG A 56 3.01 3.31 -11.45
N ASP A 57 3.52 4.42 -11.93
CA ASP A 57 4.45 5.33 -11.25
C ASP A 57 3.79 6.35 -10.29
N LYS A 58 2.55 6.06 -9.83
CA LYS A 58 1.77 6.93 -8.94
C LYS A 58 1.52 6.34 -7.55
N SER A 59 2.33 5.35 -7.16
CA SER A 59 2.19 4.69 -5.85
C SER A 59 2.35 5.67 -4.69
N LYS A 60 3.33 6.57 -4.76
CA LYS A 60 3.55 7.58 -3.72
C LYS A 60 2.35 8.49 -3.57
N GLU A 61 1.88 9.07 -4.68
CA GLU A 61 0.73 9.98 -4.67
C GLU A 61 -0.55 9.29 -4.16
N ILE A 62 -0.76 8.03 -4.53
CA ILE A 62 -1.92 7.26 -4.01
C ILE A 62 -1.81 7.07 -2.50
N ILE A 63 -0.65 6.71 -1.98
CA ILE A 63 -0.47 6.54 -0.53
C ILE A 63 -0.72 7.86 0.19
N ASP A 64 -0.18 8.97 -0.31
CA ASP A 64 -0.40 10.29 0.27
C ASP A 64 -1.90 10.66 0.28
N GLU A 65 -2.61 10.42 -0.81
CA GLU A 65 -4.05 10.68 -0.96
C GLU A 65 -4.92 9.77 -0.08
N VAL A 66 -4.55 8.49 0.07
CA VAL A 66 -5.21 7.52 0.96
C VAL A 66 -5.06 7.95 2.42
N LEU A 67 -3.85 8.34 2.83
CA LEU A 67 -3.60 8.84 4.19
C LEU A 67 -4.39 10.12 4.46
N GLN A 68 -4.46 11.04 3.50
CA GLN A 68 -5.25 12.25 3.61
C GLN A 68 -6.75 11.95 3.74
N LEU A 69 -7.29 11.01 2.93
CA LEU A 69 -8.68 10.58 3.03
C LEU A 69 -8.96 10.01 4.43
N ARG A 70 -8.10 9.10 4.91
CA ARG A 70 -8.20 8.53 6.26
C ARG A 70 -8.25 9.63 7.33
N PHE A 71 -7.33 10.58 7.27
CA PHE A 71 -7.26 11.67 8.24
C PHE A 71 -8.53 12.54 8.24
N ASN A 72 -9.03 12.89 7.05
CA ASN A 72 -10.23 13.67 6.88
C ASN A 72 -11.47 12.97 7.45
N LEU A 73 -11.63 11.67 7.17
CA LEU A 73 -12.76 10.90 7.67
C LEU A 73 -12.70 10.72 9.19
N MET A 74 -11.53 10.40 9.72
CA MET A 74 -11.33 10.26 11.17
C MET A 74 -11.63 11.57 11.92
N ALA A 75 -11.14 12.69 11.42
CA ALA A 75 -11.39 14.00 12.02
C ALA A 75 -12.86 14.43 11.94
N LYS A 76 -13.51 14.22 10.79
CA LYS A 76 -14.89 14.66 10.56
C LYS A 76 -15.93 13.83 11.33
N TYR A 77 -15.72 12.51 11.39
CA TYR A 77 -16.71 11.57 11.94
C TYR A 77 -16.27 10.93 13.27
N GLN A 78 -15.14 11.37 13.84
CA GLN A 78 -14.57 10.86 15.08
C GLN A 78 -14.35 9.34 15.06
N LEU A 79 -13.88 8.81 13.91
CA LEU A 79 -13.67 7.39 13.71
C LEU A 79 -12.50 6.88 14.55
N LYS A 80 -12.61 5.64 14.99
CA LYS A 80 -11.50 4.89 15.61
C LYS A 80 -10.55 4.37 14.53
N HIS A 81 -9.34 3.98 14.92
CA HIS A 81 -8.37 3.37 14.01
C HIS A 81 -8.92 2.08 13.35
N SER A 82 -9.72 1.30 14.08
CA SER A 82 -10.38 0.09 13.60
C SER A 82 -11.49 0.32 12.58
N ASP A 83 -11.96 1.56 12.41
CA ASP A 83 -13.05 1.89 11.50
C ASP A 83 -12.57 2.07 10.05
N ILE A 84 -11.26 2.20 9.85
CA ILE A 84 -10.62 2.25 8.55
C ILE A 84 -9.53 1.18 8.48
N VAL A 85 -9.80 0.12 7.72
CA VAL A 85 -8.99 -1.08 7.64
C VAL A 85 -8.20 -1.10 6.34
N PHE A 86 -6.93 -1.50 6.42
CA PHE A 86 -6.05 -1.74 5.28
C PHE A 86 -5.67 -3.21 5.24
N LEU A 87 -6.15 -3.92 4.23
CA LEU A 87 -5.70 -5.27 3.97
C LEU A 87 -4.47 -5.23 3.05
N ARG A 88 -3.61 -6.22 3.21
CA ARG A 88 -2.42 -6.36 2.38
C ARG A 88 -2.78 -7.17 1.14
N GLY A 89 -2.56 -6.59 -0.04
CA GLY A 89 -2.69 -7.28 -1.32
C GLY A 89 -1.36 -7.89 -1.79
N ALA A 90 -1.36 -8.52 -2.95
CA ALA A 90 -0.16 -9.14 -3.54
C ALA A 90 0.97 -8.12 -3.80
N GLN A 91 0.64 -6.89 -4.20
CA GLN A 91 1.63 -5.84 -4.46
C GLN A 91 2.34 -5.39 -3.18
N GLU A 92 1.61 -5.18 -2.09
CA GLU A 92 2.18 -4.85 -0.79
C GLU A 92 3.02 -6.01 -0.24
N GLU A 93 2.59 -7.26 -0.46
CA GLU A 93 3.36 -8.44 -0.06
C GLU A 93 4.68 -8.55 -0.82
N MET A 94 4.66 -8.35 -2.14
CA MET A 94 5.87 -8.33 -2.96
C MET A 94 6.81 -7.18 -2.57
N PHE A 95 6.27 -5.98 -2.30
CA PHE A 95 7.06 -4.86 -1.80
C PHE A 95 7.69 -5.17 -0.43
N SER A 96 6.96 -5.85 0.46
CA SER A 96 7.52 -6.31 1.74
C SER A 96 8.67 -7.30 1.56
N LYS A 97 8.59 -8.21 0.58
CA LYS A 97 9.68 -9.13 0.23
C LYS A 97 10.90 -8.39 -0.34
N LEU A 98 10.69 -7.32 -1.09
CA LEU A 98 11.77 -6.45 -1.57
C LEU A 98 12.62 -5.92 -0.40
N LEU A 99 11.98 -5.50 0.69
CA LEU A 99 12.67 -5.02 1.89
C LEU A 99 13.45 -6.12 2.63
N GLN A 100 13.16 -7.38 2.34
CA GLN A 100 13.79 -8.56 2.95
C GLN A 100 14.82 -9.25 2.05
N LEU A 101 15.16 -8.69 0.89
CA LEU A 101 16.12 -9.29 -0.06
C LEU A 101 17.48 -9.60 0.57
N HIS A 102 17.90 -8.83 1.56
CA HIS A 102 19.20 -9.01 2.25
C HIS A 102 19.36 -10.35 2.97
N ILE A 103 18.26 -11.05 3.27
CA ILE A 103 18.24 -12.38 3.89
C ILE A 103 17.81 -13.49 2.93
N ALA A 104 17.50 -13.14 1.68
CA ALA A 104 17.01 -14.10 0.70
C ALA A 104 18.17 -14.98 0.15
N PRO A 105 17.93 -16.28 -0.10
CA PRO A 105 18.95 -17.17 -0.65
C PRO A 105 19.33 -16.83 -2.10
N ASN A 106 18.36 -16.35 -2.91
CA ASN A 106 18.53 -15.99 -4.32
C ASN A 106 17.99 -14.57 -4.56
N PRO A 107 18.66 -13.50 -4.05
CA PRO A 107 18.08 -12.16 -4.04
C PRO A 107 17.87 -11.58 -5.44
N ILE A 108 18.75 -11.88 -6.40
CA ILE A 108 18.65 -11.39 -7.78
C ILE A 108 17.42 -11.98 -8.48
N GLU A 109 17.21 -13.28 -8.39
CA GLU A 109 16.08 -13.97 -9.00
C GLU A 109 14.75 -13.48 -8.42
N ILE A 110 14.70 -13.30 -7.09
CA ILE A 110 13.52 -12.76 -6.39
C ILE A 110 13.27 -11.30 -6.81
N LEU A 111 14.31 -10.48 -6.92
CA LEU A 111 14.19 -9.09 -7.36
C LEU A 111 13.59 -9.01 -8.77
N GLU A 112 14.14 -9.76 -9.74
CA GLU A 112 13.64 -9.75 -11.12
C GLU A 112 12.20 -10.24 -11.20
N TRP A 113 11.85 -11.26 -10.41
CA TRP A 113 10.47 -11.72 -10.32
C TRP A 113 9.54 -10.63 -9.78
N ILE A 114 9.91 -9.94 -8.69
CA ILE A 114 9.14 -8.84 -8.09
C ILE A 114 8.96 -7.69 -9.10
N PHE A 115 10.03 -7.32 -9.80
CA PHE A 115 9.99 -6.23 -10.79
C PHE A 115 9.13 -6.60 -12.00
N SER A 116 9.20 -7.84 -12.48
CA SER A 116 8.33 -8.31 -13.58
C SER A 116 6.83 -8.25 -13.24
N HIS A 117 6.49 -8.11 -11.96
CA HIS A 117 5.12 -7.97 -11.47
C HIS A 117 4.73 -6.52 -11.11
N GLY A 118 5.51 -5.54 -11.55
CA GLY A 118 5.15 -4.11 -11.50
C GLY A 118 5.52 -3.38 -10.22
N VAL A 119 6.31 -3.98 -9.32
CA VAL A 119 6.78 -3.31 -8.08
C VAL A 119 7.88 -2.28 -8.40
N ASP A 120 8.62 -2.44 -9.50
CA ASP A 120 9.56 -1.45 -10.04
C ASP A 120 8.92 -0.07 -10.19
N GLN A 121 7.67 0.00 -10.64
CA GLN A 121 6.92 1.24 -10.77
C GLN A 121 6.67 1.93 -9.43
N THR A 122 6.51 1.15 -8.36
CA THR A 122 6.42 1.71 -7.00
C THR A 122 7.73 2.39 -6.59
N ILE A 123 8.88 1.76 -6.88
CA ILE A 123 10.20 2.32 -6.59
C ILE A 123 10.42 3.63 -7.38
N ILE A 124 10.07 3.64 -8.66
CA ILE A 124 10.14 4.83 -9.52
C ILE A 124 9.30 5.98 -8.94
N SER A 125 8.12 5.69 -8.38
CA SER A 125 7.26 6.71 -7.79
C SER A 125 7.89 7.43 -6.59
N TYR A 126 8.86 6.79 -5.94
CA TYR A 126 9.67 7.37 -4.86
C TYR A 126 11.02 7.93 -5.34
N ASN A 127 11.20 8.10 -6.64
CA ASN A 127 12.42 8.62 -7.30
C ASN A 127 13.66 7.73 -7.14
N PHE A 128 13.47 6.42 -6.98
CA PHE A 128 14.56 5.45 -7.01
C PHE A 128 14.65 4.80 -8.40
N ASP A 129 15.88 4.54 -8.84
CA ASP A 129 16.16 3.85 -10.10
C ASP A 129 16.17 2.32 -9.88
N PRO A 130 15.29 1.54 -10.53
CA PRO A 130 15.30 0.08 -10.46
C PRO A 130 16.65 -0.55 -10.86
N ASP A 131 17.39 0.07 -11.78
CA ASP A 131 18.69 -0.44 -12.21
C ASP A 131 19.77 -0.24 -11.13
N GLU A 132 19.63 0.79 -10.31
CA GLU A 132 20.46 0.96 -9.11
C GLU A 132 20.22 -0.16 -8.10
N PHE A 133 18.97 -0.53 -7.86
CA PHE A 133 18.61 -1.69 -7.04
C PHE A 133 19.26 -2.98 -7.56
N ARG A 134 19.19 -3.25 -8.87
CA ARG A 134 19.83 -4.41 -9.50
C ARG A 134 21.33 -4.46 -9.22
N LYS A 135 22.01 -3.33 -9.39
CA LYS A 135 23.46 -3.20 -9.14
C LYS A 135 23.79 -3.51 -7.68
N ILE A 136 23.03 -2.94 -6.73
CA ILE A 136 23.25 -3.13 -5.29
C ILE A 136 23.05 -4.59 -4.89
N VAL A 137 21.97 -5.23 -5.37
CA VAL A 137 21.70 -6.65 -5.09
C VAL A 137 22.80 -7.54 -5.69
N THR A 138 23.30 -7.22 -6.88
CA THR A 138 24.40 -7.96 -7.53
C THR A 138 25.74 -7.81 -6.78
N GLN A 139 25.98 -6.68 -6.13
CA GLN A 139 27.22 -6.42 -5.37
C GLN A 139 27.23 -7.12 -4.00
N GLY A 140 26.13 -7.69 -3.56
CA GLY A 140 26.00 -8.53 -2.37
C GLY A 140 25.30 -7.88 -1.19
N THR A 141 24.99 -8.71 -0.23
CA THR A 141 24.11 -8.44 0.93
C THR A 141 24.52 -7.24 1.80
N ILE A 142 25.83 -6.92 1.85
CA ILE A 142 26.34 -5.80 2.68
C ILE A 142 25.91 -4.44 2.11
N GLN A 143 25.70 -4.35 0.81
CA GLN A 143 25.29 -3.10 0.16
C GLN A 143 23.78 -2.86 0.25
N ILE A 144 22.97 -3.92 0.28
CA ILE A 144 21.51 -3.83 0.40
C ILE A 144 21.09 -3.15 1.72
N ASN A 145 21.84 -3.36 2.78
CA ASN A 145 21.56 -2.76 4.11
C ASN A 145 21.85 -1.25 4.19
N LYS A 146 22.31 -0.63 3.11
CA LYS A 146 22.59 0.82 3.05
C LYS A 146 21.52 1.63 2.29
N LEU A 147 20.50 0.95 1.75
CA LEU A 147 19.31 1.53 1.15
C LEU A 147 18.26 1.84 2.24
#